data_94d9e3862f1313ec834ab82479762a32
#
_entry.id   94d9e3862f1313ec834ab82479762a32
#
_cell.length_a   1.000
_cell.length_b   1.000
_cell.length_c   1.000
_cell.angle_alpha   90.00
_cell.angle_beta   90.00
_cell.angle_gamma   90.00
#
_symmetry.space_group_name_H-M   'P 1'
#
loop_
_entity.id
_entity.type
_entity.pdbx_description
1 polymer ?
#
loop_
_entity_poly.entity_id
_entity_poly.type
_entity_poly.pdbx_seq_one_letter_code
_entity_poly.pdbx_strand_id
1 'polypeptide(L)'
;MQLLRIRIFAFRNLRDLDIAFETHLSAAAITPADAPSQTESRAIRSHALIGQNGTGKSNLIEALITIFRDVDLDREAAFDYTLEYSIRGRAVLIEADTTKQKRPYVWVDGKSESQGYLLKNRELLPAHIFAYYSGRNERIEALFQEHQRRFNQRQEITTDEVLSEQLLENFTGSEVGIRAIEKAKRRHEARLKQAGDDRLRRLFYCRGGHSQLVLLACLLSDDPVFQKVLKNLHIESLESALFVLKEPHRLREKRQGGKFDEQELNEGDPRFWYARGNVVSEFLDKLWQVAWAPIEQEATKQIDFRGRSEKQKQLYLYVPSQEKLKQLGELVGSTDSFFRYAEGAYIGDLIDEVRITVKKRDEYGGKVSFTQLSEGELQMLTVLGLMRITREDHCLFLLDEPDTHLNPIWKLRYFDDIEGVLGESRAGGFNSAAINSDSFDISTGQSQILITTHDPMMVGSLKREQVHILRRNGGRTVVDIPDVDPQGMGVTGLLKSELFGLSSTLDIETERRLFRRNELFVKSARSPEEDAELGRLSAELADLGFSTADFRDPDYALFVRKMAQHRRFRKPVLTPEEQAEQDTIADSIIDEILREEDDR
;
A
#
# COMPACT_ATOMS: atom_id res chain seq x y z
N MET A 1 -4.19 12.44 8.51
CA MET A 1 -2.93 13.05 8.03
C MET A 1 -3.01 13.24 6.53
N GLN A 2 -2.55 14.41 6.03
CA GLN A 2 -2.47 14.72 4.59
C GLN A 2 -1.10 15.32 4.29
N LEU A 3 -0.36 14.73 3.37
CA LEU A 3 0.83 15.34 2.79
C LEU A 3 0.40 16.54 1.94
N LEU A 4 1.05 17.68 2.11
CA LEU A 4 0.78 18.90 1.35
C LEU A 4 1.88 19.13 0.32
N ARG A 5 3.15 18.99 0.72
CA ARG A 5 4.30 19.18 -0.17
C ARG A 5 5.50 18.39 0.30
N ILE A 6 6.27 17.88 -0.63
CA ILE A 6 7.59 17.33 -0.36
C ILE A 6 8.61 17.86 -1.37
N ARG A 7 9.74 18.36 -0.87
CA ARG A 7 10.90 18.72 -1.67
C ARG A 7 12.09 17.88 -1.24
N ILE A 8 12.79 17.30 -2.20
CA ILE A 8 13.99 16.48 -1.97
C ILE A 8 15.09 17.01 -2.87
N PHE A 9 16.16 17.51 -2.27
CA PHE A 9 17.28 18.08 -3.02
C PHE A 9 18.13 16.98 -3.67
N ALA A 10 18.50 15.97 -2.90
CA ALA A 10 19.24 14.82 -3.41
C ALA A 10 19.00 13.58 -2.55
N PHE A 11 18.37 12.56 -3.12
CA PHE A 11 18.23 11.25 -2.50
C PHE A 11 18.24 10.17 -3.59
N ARG A 12 19.24 9.28 -3.57
CA ARG A 12 19.43 8.24 -4.61
C ARG A 12 19.43 8.85 -6.02
N ASN A 13 18.43 8.52 -6.86
CA ASN A 13 18.28 9.10 -8.20
C ASN A 13 17.34 10.31 -8.23
N LEU A 14 16.70 10.67 -7.12
CA LEU A 14 15.92 11.89 -7.02
C LEU A 14 16.85 13.11 -6.92
N ARG A 15 16.59 14.12 -7.75
CA ARG A 15 17.32 15.39 -7.77
C ARG A 15 16.35 16.53 -7.98
N ASP A 16 16.40 17.51 -7.09
CA ASP A 16 15.57 18.72 -7.10
C ASP A 16 14.07 18.41 -7.28
N LEU A 17 13.60 17.31 -6.65
CA LEU A 17 12.21 16.90 -6.69
C LEU A 17 11.36 17.87 -5.85
N ASP A 18 10.24 18.32 -6.41
CA ASP A 18 9.23 19.12 -5.72
C ASP A 18 7.84 18.62 -6.10
N ILE A 19 7.06 18.13 -5.13
CA ILE A 19 5.69 17.64 -5.33
C ILE A 19 4.78 18.36 -4.36
N ALA A 20 3.72 18.98 -4.90
CA ALA A 20 2.57 19.47 -4.14
C ALA A 20 1.42 18.46 -4.30
N PHE A 21 0.72 18.16 -3.21
CA PHE A 21 -0.41 17.25 -3.20
C PHE A 21 -1.69 18.05 -3.01
N GLU A 22 -2.58 18.00 -3.99
CA GLU A 22 -3.89 18.63 -3.89
C GLU A 22 -4.73 17.92 -2.82
N THR A 23 -5.43 18.68 -2.01
CA THR A 23 -6.24 18.14 -0.91
C THR A 23 -7.72 18.01 -1.27
N HIS A 24 -8.16 18.70 -2.34
CA HIS A 24 -9.55 18.72 -2.79
C HIS A 24 -9.63 18.66 -4.32
N LEU A 25 -10.63 17.95 -4.82
CA LEU A 25 -10.93 17.96 -6.25
C LEU A 25 -11.43 19.34 -6.67
N SER A 26 -10.96 19.84 -7.81
CA SER A 26 -11.50 21.05 -8.43
C SER A 26 -12.99 20.85 -8.73
N ALA A 27 -13.84 21.79 -8.38
CA ALA A 27 -15.20 21.80 -8.83
C ALA A 27 -15.18 22.04 -10.36
N ALA A 28 -15.34 20.98 -11.16
CA ALA A 28 -15.44 21.11 -12.60
C ALA A 28 -16.61 22.02 -12.92
N ALA A 29 -16.36 23.06 -13.70
CA ALA A 29 -17.34 24.03 -14.16
C ALA A 29 -18.32 23.36 -15.16
N ILE A 30 -19.20 22.51 -14.66
CA ILE A 30 -20.41 22.07 -15.34
C ILE A 30 -21.56 22.47 -14.42
N THR A 31 -22.01 23.69 -14.55
CA THR A 31 -23.25 24.14 -13.98
C THR A 31 -24.39 23.87 -14.99
N PRO A 32 -25.27 22.88 -14.73
CA PRO A 32 -26.65 23.01 -15.12
C PRO A 32 -27.29 23.97 -14.12
N ALA A 33 -28.06 24.94 -14.57
CA ALA A 33 -28.62 26.06 -13.83
C ALA A 33 -29.65 25.71 -12.72
N ASP A 34 -29.81 24.45 -12.32
CA ASP A 34 -30.85 23.98 -11.40
C ASP A 34 -30.36 22.91 -10.39
N ALA A 35 -29.11 22.97 -9.91
CA ALA A 35 -28.67 22.11 -8.82
C ALA A 35 -28.60 22.88 -7.49
N PRO A 36 -29.12 22.32 -6.36
CA PRO A 36 -29.05 22.98 -5.06
C PRO A 36 -27.60 23.19 -4.63
N SER A 37 -27.30 24.40 -4.17
CA SER A 37 -26.03 24.94 -3.75
C SER A 37 -25.43 24.22 -2.54
N GLN A 38 -24.82 23.04 -2.73
CA GLN A 38 -23.82 22.44 -1.84
C GLN A 38 -22.94 21.49 -2.67
N THR A 39 -22.02 22.06 -3.43
CA THR A 39 -20.88 21.32 -3.97
C THR A 39 -19.90 21.10 -2.82
N GLU A 40 -20.09 20.05 -2.04
CA GLU A 40 -19.07 19.59 -1.10
C GLU A 40 -17.84 19.19 -1.91
N SER A 41 -16.78 19.98 -1.79
CA SER A 41 -15.46 19.68 -2.35
C SER A 41 -14.99 18.35 -1.73
N ARG A 42 -14.98 17.29 -2.53
CA ARG A 42 -14.58 15.95 -2.06
C ARG A 42 -13.08 15.95 -1.76
N ALA A 43 -12.70 15.64 -0.52
CA ALA A 43 -11.30 15.54 -0.12
C ALA A 43 -10.57 14.41 -0.86
N ILE A 44 -9.38 14.69 -1.38
CA ILE A 44 -8.52 13.70 -2.02
C ILE A 44 -7.79 12.93 -0.92
N ARG A 45 -7.94 11.59 -0.93
CA ARG A 45 -7.26 10.69 0.02
C ARG A 45 -6.22 9.80 -0.64
N SER A 46 -6.31 9.61 -1.94
CA SER A 46 -5.44 8.72 -2.72
C SER A 46 -4.73 9.47 -3.84
N HIS A 47 -3.43 9.27 -3.95
CA HIS A 47 -2.59 9.82 -5.00
C HIS A 47 -1.82 8.70 -5.70
N ALA A 48 -1.73 8.77 -7.02
CA ALA A 48 -0.96 7.86 -7.85
C ALA A 48 0.31 8.53 -8.39
N LEU A 49 1.43 7.88 -8.22
CA LEU A 49 2.72 8.26 -8.81
C LEU A 49 2.96 7.39 -10.04
N ILE A 50 3.01 8.02 -11.20
CA ILE A 50 3.22 7.34 -12.48
C ILE A 50 4.57 7.76 -13.07
N GLY A 51 5.12 6.96 -13.94
CA GLY A 51 6.34 7.28 -14.66
C GLY A 51 7.06 6.03 -15.12
N GLN A 52 7.97 6.19 -16.05
CA GLN A 52 8.79 5.11 -16.57
C GLN A 52 9.66 4.47 -15.48
N ASN A 53 10.17 3.27 -15.75
CA ASN A 53 11.09 2.61 -14.83
C ASN A 53 12.35 3.46 -14.63
N GLY A 54 12.79 3.55 -13.36
CA GLY A 54 13.96 4.35 -13.00
C GLY A 54 13.71 5.86 -12.80
N THR A 55 12.48 6.36 -12.90
CA THR A 55 12.15 7.78 -12.62
C THR A 55 12.24 8.15 -11.15
N GLY A 56 12.18 7.16 -10.24
CA GLY A 56 12.37 7.39 -8.80
C GLY A 56 11.13 7.18 -7.94
N LYS A 57 10.04 6.61 -8.47
CA LYS A 57 8.79 6.33 -7.74
C LYS A 57 9.04 5.64 -6.39
N SER A 58 9.67 4.46 -6.42
CA SER A 58 10.01 3.69 -5.21
C SER A 58 11.01 4.42 -4.30
N ASN A 59 11.90 5.24 -4.86
CA ASN A 59 12.84 6.02 -4.06
C ASN A 59 12.14 7.18 -3.33
N LEU A 60 11.05 7.72 -3.86
CA LEU A 60 10.23 8.69 -3.14
C LEU A 60 9.53 8.06 -1.93
N ILE A 61 8.97 6.86 -2.10
CA ILE A 61 8.41 6.08 -0.98
C ILE A 61 9.49 5.82 0.08
N GLU A 62 10.68 5.38 -0.34
CA GLU A 62 11.80 5.15 0.57
C GLU A 62 12.25 6.43 1.29
N ALA A 63 12.26 7.57 0.62
CA ALA A 63 12.59 8.86 1.22
C ALA A 63 11.57 9.25 2.30
N LEU A 64 10.26 9.13 2.04
CA LEU A 64 9.20 9.39 3.02
C LEU A 64 9.34 8.49 4.26
N ILE A 65 9.55 7.19 4.06
CA ILE A 65 9.78 6.24 5.16
C ILE A 65 11.02 6.67 5.97
N THR A 66 12.09 7.03 5.30
CA THR A 66 13.35 7.45 5.95
C THR A 66 13.15 8.71 6.78
N ILE A 67 12.46 9.72 6.26
CA ILE A 67 12.16 10.97 6.96
C ILE A 67 11.39 10.69 8.26
N PHE A 68 10.26 10.01 8.16
CA PHE A 68 9.43 9.73 9.33
C PHE A 68 10.09 8.79 10.33
N ARG A 69 10.86 7.79 9.84
CA ARG A 69 11.67 6.92 10.69
C ARG A 69 12.67 7.72 11.51
N ASP A 70 13.42 8.61 10.87
CA ASP A 70 14.50 9.35 11.51
C ASP A 70 13.94 10.37 12.50
N VAL A 71 12.81 11.01 12.19
CA VAL A 71 12.09 11.89 13.11
C VAL A 71 11.55 11.12 14.31
N ASP A 72 10.89 9.96 14.11
CA ASP A 72 10.32 9.16 15.23
C ASP A 72 11.40 8.53 16.13
N LEU A 73 12.57 8.22 15.58
CA LEU A 73 13.72 7.65 16.30
C LEU A 73 14.69 8.71 16.83
N ASP A 74 14.44 10.00 16.63
CA ASP A 74 15.34 11.11 16.98
C ASP A 74 16.74 10.99 16.35
N ARG A 75 16.80 10.56 15.10
CA ARG A 75 18.04 10.40 14.35
C ARG A 75 18.43 11.66 13.60
N GLU A 76 19.68 11.72 13.19
CA GLU A 76 20.19 12.74 12.26
C GLU A 76 19.51 12.57 10.90
N ALA A 77 19.22 13.68 10.20
CA ALA A 77 18.68 13.64 8.86
C ALA A 77 19.70 13.02 7.88
N ALA A 78 19.23 12.08 7.06
CA ALA A 78 20.09 11.38 6.10
C ALA A 78 20.36 12.18 4.81
N PHE A 79 19.53 13.18 4.50
CA PHE A 79 19.59 14.03 3.31
C PHE A 79 18.81 15.32 3.53
N ASP A 80 18.95 16.28 2.61
CA ASP A 80 18.26 17.57 2.67
C ASP A 80 16.86 17.46 2.06
N TYR A 81 15.84 17.92 2.81
CA TYR A 81 14.45 17.87 2.38
C TYR A 81 13.60 18.95 3.07
N THR A 82 12.44 19.22 2.49
CA THR A 82 11.34 19.93 3.12
C THR A 82 10.08 19.09 3.01
N LEU A 83 9.38 18.86 4.12
CA LEU A 83 8.15 18.08 4.18
C LEU A 83 7.07 18.89 4.89
N GLU A 84 5.97 19.14 4.19
CA GLU A 84 4.78 19.81 4.71
C GLU A 84 3.62 18.84 4.76
N TYR A 85 2.93 18.76 5.90
CA TYR A 85 1.73 17.95 6.05
C TYR A 85 0.76 18.54 7.07
N SER A 86 -0.50 18.15 6.96
CA SER A 86 -1.54 18.47 7.94
C SER A 86 -1.93 17.23 8.74
N ILE A 87 -2.07 17.38 10.04
CA ILE A 87 -2.50 16.30 10.93
C ILE A 87 -3.30 16.88 12.11
N ARG A 88 -4.47 16.30 12.38
CA ARG A 88 -5.38 16.75 13.46
C ARG A 88 -5.64 18.27 13.45
N GLY A 89 -5.84 18.83 12.24
CA GLY A 89 -6.06 20.26 12.05
C GLY A 89 -4.85 21.15 12.26
N ARG A 90 -3.65 20.59 12.47
CA ARG A 90 -2.40 21.33 12.65
C ARG A 90 -1.53 21.20 11.38
N ALA A 91 -0.93 22.29 10.95
CA ALA A 91 0.05 22.32 9.87
C ALA A 91 1.45 22.08 10.44
N VAL A 92 2.17 21.08 9.91
CA VAL A 92 3.53 20.72 10.32
C VAL A 92 4.47 20.84 9.13
N LEU A 93 5.57 21.58 9.33
CA LEU A 93 6.67 21.71 8.39
C LEU A 93 7.93 21.15 9.04
N ILE A 94 8.60 20.27 8.33
CA ILE A 94 9.90 19.71 8.72
C ILE A 94 10.90 20.03 7.61
N GLU A 95 12.00 20.68 7.97
CA GLU A 95 13.08 21.04 7.04
C GLU A 95 14.41 20.50 7.54
N ALA A 96 15.08 19.73 6.72
CA ALA A 96 16.43 19.25 6.98
C ALA A 96 17.43 19.93 6.05
N ASP A 97 18.46 20.52 6.64
CA ASP A 97 19.64 21.05 5.98
C ASP A 97 20.87 20.48 6.71
N THR A 98 21.38 19.38 6.17
CA THR A 98 22.50 18.62 6.79
C THR A 98 23.79 19.41 6.86
N THR A 99 23.90 20.51 6.13
CA THR A 99 25.06 21.42 6.18
C THR A 99 25.01 22.35 7.38
N LYS A 100 23.80 22.71 7.86
CA LYS A 100 23.61 23.64 8.97
C LYS A 100 23.43 22.93 10.31
N GLN A 101 22.64 21.85 10.33
CA GLN A 101 22.43 21.07 11.56
C GLN A 101 22.07 19.62 11.28
N LYS A 102 22.35 18.75 12.26
CA LYS A 102 22.14 17.31 12.13
C LYS A 102 20.69 16.88 12.20
N ARG A 103 19.88 17.58 13.01
CA ARG A 103 18.45 17.30 13.19
C ARG A 103 17.61 18.31 12.42
N PRO A 104 16.44 17.89 11.88
CA PRO A 104 15.60 18.81 11.12
C PRO A 104 15.03 19.94 12.00
N TYR A 105 14.76 21.07 11.38
CA TYR A 105 13.94 22.14 11.93
C TYR A 105 12.47 21.74 11.86
N VAL A 106 11.68 22.18 12.84
CA VAL A 106 10.25 21.87 12.93
C VAL A 106 9.47 23.14 13.15
N TRP A 107 8.41 23.34 12.39
CA TRP A 107 7.41 24.38 12.61
C TRP A 107 6.03 23.73 12.73
N VAL A 108 5.23 24.25 13.66
CA VAL A 108 3.84 23.84 13.84
C VAL A 108 2.97 25.10 13.80
N ASP A 109 2.00 25.14 12.88
CA ASP A 109 1.16 26.30 12.59
C ASP A 109 1.98 27.59 12.37
N GLY A 110 3.09 27.45 11.65
CA GLY A 110 4.00 28.56 11.33
C GLY A 110 4.93 29.01 12.47
N LYS A 111 4.85 28.40 13.67
CA LYS A 111 5.75 28.70 14.79
C LYS A 111 6.91 27.70 14.81
N SER A 112 8.14 28.23 14.93
CA SER A 112 9.33 27.41 15.08
C SER A 112 9.34 26.72 16.45
N GLU A 113 9.56 25.42 16.46
CA GLU A 113 9.55 24.59 17.66
C GLU A 113 10.94 24.03 17.97
N SER A 114 11.13 23.61 19.21
CA SER A 114 12.42 23.04 19.65
C SER A 114 12.71 21.70 19.01
N GLN A 115 13.99 21.34 18.91
CA GLN A 115 14.40 19.99 18.55
C GLN A 115 13.77 18.97 19.51
N GLY A 116 13.19 17.88 18.95
CA GLY A 116 12.49 16.87 19.74
C GLY A 116 11.06 17.26 20.15
N TYR A 117 10.50 18.37 19.66
CA TYR A 117 9.10 18.74 19.91
C TYR A 117 8.14 17.66 19.45
N LEU A 118 8.35 17.07 18.25
CA LEU A 118 7.52 15.98 17.73
C LEU A 118 7.61 14.70 18.55
N LEU A 119 8.72 14.46 19.25
CA LEU A 119 8.85 13.30 20.15
C LEU A 119 8.03 13.44 21.43
N LYS A 120 7.81 14.68 21.88
CA LYS A 120 6.97 14.97 23.04
C LYS A 120 5.49 15.04 22.65
N ASN A 121 5.21 15.47 21.42
CA ASN A 121 3.87 15.62 20.86
C ASN A 121 3.68 14.60 19.71
N ARG A 122 3.73 13.30 20.06
CA ARG A 122 3.68 12.20 19.07
C ARG A 122 2.38 12.15 18.29
N GLU A 123 1.34 12.80 18.75
CA GLU A 123 0.08 13.00 18.02
C GLU A 123 0.23 13.84 16.75
N LEU A 124 1.32 14.61 16.63
CA LEU A 124 1.66 15.36 15.41
C LEU A 124 2.41 14.50 14.36
N LEU A 125 2.72 13.26 14.68
CA LEU A 125 3.23 12.28 13.73
C LEU A 125 2.09 11.35 13.27
N PRO A 126 2.18 10.74 12.06
CA PRO A 126 1.23 9.72 11.64
C PRO A 126 1.10 8.61 12.68
N ALA A 127 -0.11 8.14 12.95
CA ALA A 127 -0.33 7.02 13.86
C ALA A 127 0.42 5.79 13.36
N HIS A 128 0.23 5.47 12.06
CA HIS A 128 0.98 4.43 11.37
C HIS A 128 1.46 4.88 10.00
N ILE A 129 2.64 4.43 9.62
CA ILE A 129 3.15 4.48 8.25
C ILE A 129 3.24 3.04 7.78
N PHE A 130 2.29 2.67 6.95
CA PHE A 130 2.21 1.34 6.37
C PHE A 130 2.94 1.33 5.03
N ALA A 131 3.88 0.42 4.84
CA ALA A 131 4.55 0.22 3.57
C ALA A 131 4.32 -1.19 3.04
N TYR A 132 3.87 -1.26 1.80
CA TYR A 132 3.77 -2.46 1.00
C TYR A 132 4.64 -2.33 -0.24
N TYR A 133 5.37 -3.37 -0.55
CA TYR A 133 6.16 -3.50 -1.76
C TYR A 133 5.83 -4.82 -2.46
N SER A 134 5.54 -4.75 -3.76
CA SER A 134 5.30 -5.95 -4.56
C SER A 134 6.61 -6.70 -4.79
N GLY A 135 6.86 -7.71 -3.97
CA GLY A 135 8.08 -8.51 -4.00
C GLY A 135 8.91 -8.37 -2.72
N ARG A 136 10.15 -8.85 -2.77
CA ARG A 136 11.08 -8.79 -1.64
C ARG A 136 12.09 -7.66 -1.85
N ASN A 137 12.10 -6.69 -0.95
CA ASN A 137 13.07 -5.58 -0.97
C ASN A 137 13.74 -5.43 0.39
N GLU A 138 14.89 -6.09 0.55
CA GLU A 138 15.66 -6.08 1.81
C GLU A 138 16.08 -4.66 2.23
N ARG A 139 16.30 -3.77 1.28
CA ARG A 139 16.69 -2.39 1.54
C ARG A 139 15.57 -1.59 2.21
N ILE A 140 14.34 -1.72 1.72
CA ILE A 140 13.17 -1.08 2.33
C ILE A 140 12.88 -1.75 3.67
N GLU A 141 12.91 -3.07 3.73
CA GLU A 141 12.69 -3.84 4.96
C GLU A 141 13.64 -3.42 6.10
N ALA A 142 14.90 -3.14 5.78
CA ALA A 142 15.90 -2.69 6.77
C ALA A 142 15.51 -1.38 7.47
N LEU A 143 14.71 -0.52 6.83
CA LEU A 143 14.25 0.73 7.43
C LEU A 143 13.32 0.52 8.63
N PHE A 144 12.64 -0.62 8.67
CA PHE A 144 11.65 -0.97 9.68
C PHE A 144 12.21 -1.77 10.87
N GLN A 145 13.43 -2.31 10.76
CA GLN A 145 14.01 -3.22 11.74
C GLN A 145 14.05 -2.66 13.17
N GLU A 146 14.37 -1.37 13.34
CA GLU A 146 14.43 -0.77 14.67
C GLU A 146 13.03 -0.69 15.33
N HIS A 147 12.00 -0.34 14.57
CA HIS A 147 10.63 -0.34 15.06
C HIS A 147 10.14 -1.75 15.38
N GLN A 148 10.52 -2.74 14.58
CA GLN A 148 10.26 -4.16 14.86
C GLN A 148 10.93 -4.61 16.17
N ARG A 149 12.20 -4.23 16.38
CA ARG A 149 12.94 -4.57 17.58
C ARG A 149 12.30 -3.96 18.83
N ARG A 150 11.90 -2.68 18.77
CA ARG A 150 11.21 -1.99 19.89
C ARG A 150 9.85 -2.64 20.17
N PHE A 151 9.08 -2.95 19.13
CA PHE A 151 7.80 -3.64 19.27
C PHE A 151 7.97 -5.00 19.95
N ASN A 152 8.93 -5.83 19.51
CA ASN A 152 9.23 -7.10 20.16
C ASN A 152 9.60 -6.96 21.63
N GLN A 153 10.49 -6.01 21.93
CA GLN A 153 10.87 -5.74 23.33
C GLN A 153 9.65 -5.37 24.18
N ARG A 154 8.71 -4.61 23.62
CA ARG A 154 7.47 -4.23 24.32
C ARG A 154 6.57 -5.44 24.57
N GLN A 155 6.43 -6.32 23.57
CA GLN A 155 5.62 -7.54 23.71
C GLN A 155 6.17 -8.55 24.75
N GLU A 156 7.45 -8.47 25.08
CA GLU A 156 8.09 -9.29 26.12
C GLU A 156 7.90 -8.74 27.55
N ILE A 157 7.29 -7.57 27.69
CA ILE A 157 7.02 -6.97 29.00
C ILE A 157 5.63 -7.40 29.47
N THR A 158 5.56 -7.95 30.66
CA THR A 158 4.32 -8.37 31.33
C THR A 158 3.45 -7.15 31.65
N THR A 159 2.12 -7.28 31.66
CA THR A 159 1.21 -6.21 32.08
C THR A 159 1.40 -5.84 33.55
N ASP A 160 1.06 -4.56 33.88
CA ASP A 160 1.19 -4.08 35.27
C ASP A 160 0.32 -4.86 36.27
N GLU A 161 -0.82 -5.39 35.83
CA GLU A 161 -1.73 -6.21 36.63
C GLU A 161 -1.08 -7.53 37.03
N VAL A 162 -0.54 -8.28 36.08
CA VAL A 162 0.12 -9.55 36.29
C VAL A 162 1.39 -9.37 37.15
N LEU A 163 2.16 -8.29 36.88
CA LEU A 163 3.33 -7.98 37.68
C LEU A 163 2.95 -7.65 39.15
N SER A 164 1.84 -6.94 39.35
CA SER A 164 1.36 -6.58 40.67
C SER A 164 0.87 -7.80 41.47
N GLU A 165 0.17 -8.73 40.81
CA GLU A 165 -0.25 -10.00 41.44
C GLU A 165 0.95 -10.87 41.80
N GLN A 166 1.89 -11.07 40.89
CA GLN A 166 3.11 -11.86 41.17
C GLN A 166 3.99 -11.25 42.26
N LEU A 167 4.08 -9.92 42.32
CA LEU A 167 4.82 -9.24 43.37
C LEU A 167 4.11 -9.34 44.73
N LEU A 168 2.76 -9.31 44.76
CA LEU A 168 1.98 -9.47 45.97
C LEU A 168 2.03 -10.90 46.52
N GLU A 169 2.03 -11.91 45.69
CA GLU A 169 2.16 -13.33 46.09
C GLU A 169 3.53 -13.64 46.66
N ASN A 170 4.60 -13.07 46.13
CA ASN A 170 5.98 -13.41 46.54
C ASN A 170 6.52 -12.59 47.70
N PHE A 171 5.90 -11.44 48.06
CA PHE A 171 6.43 -10.51 49.06
C PHE A 171 5.39 -10.05 50.07
N THR A 172 4.91 -10.91 50.93
CA THR A 172 3.97 -10.53 52.00
C THR A 172 4.68 -9.95 53.23
N GLY A 173 4.55 -8.63 53.45
CA GLY A 173 4.55 -8.02 54.78
C GLY A 173 5.88 -7.60 55.42
N SER A 174 7.03 -7.65 54.76
CA SER A 174 8.29 -7.15 55.36
C SER A 174 8.76 -5.83 54.71
N GLU A 175 9.42 -4.94 55.45
CA GLU A 175 10.02 -3.70 54.88
C GLU A 175 10.99 -3.98 53.74
N VAL A 176 11.68 -5.12 53.77
CA VAL A 176 12.59 -5.56 52.69
C VAL A 176 11.78 -5.92 51.44
N GLY A 177 10.60 -6.53 51.61
CA GLY A 177 9.68 -6.84 50.52
C GLY A 177 9.14 -5.58 49.86
N ILE A 178 8.74 -4.57 50.62
CA ILE A 178 8.22 -3.29 50.09
C ILE A 178 9.27 -2.60 49.23
N ARG A 179 10.53 -2.51 49.68
CA ARG A 179 11.64 -1.93 48.91
C ARG A 179 11.95 -2.73 47.64
N ALA A 180 11.81 -4.05 47.68
CA ALA A 180 11.99 -4.91 46.51
C ALA A 180 10.88 -4.69 45.47
N ILE A 181 9.62 -4.54 45.89
CA ILE A 181 8.46 -4.22 45.06
C ILE A 181 8.65 -2.86 44.40
N GLU A 182 9.01 -1.81 45.16
CA GLU A 182 9.27 -0.48 44.57
C GLU A 182 10.40 -0.49 43.55
N LYS A 183 11.47 -1.24 43.80
CA LYS A 183 12.59 -1.40 42.89
C LYS A 183 12.17 -2.14 41.63
N ALA A 184 11.33 -3.17 41.73
CA ALA A 184 10.77 -3.91 40.59
C ALA A 184 9.85 -3.03 39.76
N LYS A 185 8.92 -2.26 40.39
CA LYS A 185 8.05 -1.30 39.71
C LYS A 185 8.85 -0.23 38.98
N ARG A 186 9.85 0.39 39.59
CA ARG A 186 10.71 1.37 38.90
C ARG A 186 11.46 0.79 37.71
N ARG A 187 11.94 -0.47 37.82
CA ARG A 187 12.58 -1.17 36.70
C ARG A 187 11.58 -1.47 35.59
N HIS A 188 10.37 -1.88 35.93
CA HIS A 188 9.30 -2.13 34.98
C HIS A 188 8.86 -0.85 34.27
N GLU A 189 8.62 0.24 35.00
CA GLU A 189 8.33 1.56 34.42
C GLU A 189 9.44 2.05 33.46
N ALA A 190 10.71 1.84 33.85
CA ALA A 190 11.85 2.18 33.01
C ALA A 190 11.86 1.34 31.71
N ARG A 191 11.55 0.03 31.78
CA ARG A 191 11.43 -0.86 30.63
C ARG A 191 10.27 -0.44 29.71
N LEU A 192 9.08 -0.13 30.29
CA LEU A 192 7.93 0.37 29.55
C LEU A 192 8.26 1.66 28.81
N LYS A 193 8.88 2.62 29.51
CA LYS A 193 9.30 3.89 28.91
C LYS A 193 10.31 3.71 27.78
N GLN A 194 11.23 2.75 27.91
CA GLN A 194 12.22 2.42 26.88
C GLN A 194 11.61 1.68 25.69
N ALA A 195 10.65 0.80 25.93
CA ALA A 195 9.99 -0.01 24.88
C ALA A 195 8.94 0.77 24.09
N GLY A 196 8.42 1.88 24.64
CA GLY A 196 7.44 2.74 23.98
C GLY A 196 5.99 2.29 24.16
N ASP A 197 5.11 2.70 23.23
CA ASP A 197 3.67 2.43 23.26
C ASP A 197 3.36 0.94 22.99
N ASP A 198 2.27 0.44 23.58
CA ASP A 198 1.76 -0.93 23.36
C ASP A 198 0.97 -1.11 22.06
N ARG A 199 0.79 -0.05 21.29
CA ARG A 199 0.11 -0.08 20.01
C ARG A 199 0.95 -0.80 18.96
N LEU A 200 0.31 -1.14 17.81
CA LEU A 200 1.06 -1.53 16.62
C LEU A 200 2.18 -0.51 16.35
N ARG A 201 3.32 -1.00 15.92
CA ARG A 201 4.48 -0.15 15.61
C ARG A 201 4.11 0.97 14.61
N ARG A 202 4.63 2.16 14.81
CA ARG A 202 4.37 3.30 13.94
C ARG A 202 4.77 3.03 12.48
N LEU A 203 5.93 2.44 12.26
CA LEU A 203 6.36 2.00 10.93
C LEU A 203 6.09 0.50 10.76
N PHE A 204 5.23 0.18 9.81
CA PHE A 204 4.79 -1.18 9.54
C PHE A 204 5.16 -1.58 8.10
N TYR A 205 5.95 -2.64 7.95
CA TYR A 205 6.28 -3.24 6.66
C TYR A 205 5.56 -4.57 6.50
N CYS A 206 4.84 -4.72 5.38
CA CYS A 206 4.12 -5.94 5.07
C CYS A 206 5.08 -7.01 4.55
N ARG A 207 5.08 -8.19 5.16
CA ARG A 207 5.81 -9.40 4.74
C ARG A 207 4.83 -10.49 4.33
N GLY A 208 5.32 -11.47 3.55
CA GLY A 208 4.49 -12.59 3.09
C GLY A 208 3.75 -13.36 4.18
N GLY A 209 4.35 -13.52 5.37
CA GLY A 209 3.70 -14.20 6.51
C GLY A 209 2.52 -13.44 7.12
N HIS A 210 2.41 -12.13 6.88
CA HIS A 210 1.25 -11.36 7.34
C HIS A 210 -0.05 -11.78 6.65
N SER A 211 0.00 -12.26 5.40
CA SER A 211 -1.18 -12.68 4.65
C SER A 211 -1.97 -13.77 5.37
N GLN A 212 -1.28 -14.70 6.03
CA GLN A 212 -1.89 -15.78 6.80
C GLN A 212 -2.59 -15.24 8.05
N LEU A 213 -1.94 -14.34 8.78
CA LEU A 213 -2.51 -13.71 9.96
C LEU A 213 -3.70 -12.81 9.62
N VAL A 214 -3.61 -12.08 8.50
CA VAL A 214 -4.71 -11.27 7.96
C VAL A 214 -5.91 -12.13 7.60
N LEU A 215 -5.70 -13.27 6.93
CA LEU A 215 -6.80 -14.17 6.60
C LEU A 215 -7.53 -14.65 7.86
N LEU A 216 -6.78 -15.05 8.90
CA LEU A 216 -7.39 -15.46 10.16
C LEU A 216 -8.14 -14.31 10.83
N ALA A 217 -7.59 -13.09 10.81
CA ALA A 217 -8.27 -11.90 11.32
C ALA A 217 -9.54 -11.57 10.54
N CYS A 218 -9.54 -11.71 9.20
CA CYS A 218 -10.73 -11.54 8.37
C CYS A 218 -11.82 -12.60 8.70
N LEU A 219 -11.40 -13.85 8.94
CA LEU A 219 -12.33 -14.95 9.30
C LEU A 219 -12.90 -14.83 10.72
N LEU A 220 -12.23 -14.05 11.58
CA LEU A 220 -12.69 -13.75 12.94
C LEU A 220 -13.66 -12.56 12.99
N SER A 221 -13.65 -11.67 12.01
CA SER A 221 -14.33 -10.40 12.08
C SER A 221 -15.64 -10.41 11.30
N ASP A 222 -16.66 -9.78 11.87
CA ASP A 222 -17.93 -9.49 11.20
C ASP A 222 -17.89 -8.12 10.47
N ASP A 223 -16.74 -7.49 10.37
CA ASP A 223 -16.57 -6.20 9.67
C ASP A 223 -16.96 -6.34 8.18
N PRO A 224 -17.83 -5.45 7.65
CA PRO A 224 -18.33 -5.53 6.28
C PRO A 224 -17.23 -5.54 5.23
N VAL A 225 -16.10 -4.83 5.48
CA VAL A 225 -14.95 -4.79 4.57
C VAL A 225 -14.29 -6.16 4.49
N PHE A 226 -14.05 -6.82 5.61
CA PHE A 226 -13.49 -8.17 5.63
C PHE A 226 -14.41 -9.18 4.97
N GLN A 227 -15.73 -9.09 5.25
CA GLN A 227 -16.71 -9.95 4.60
C GLN A 227 -16.75 -9.73 3.08
N LYS A 228 -16.61 -8.49 2.60
CA LYS A 228 -16.49 -8.18 1.16
C LYS A 228 -15.22 -8.80 0.56
N VAL A 229 -14.07 -8.70 1.24
CA VAL A 229 -12.81 -9.31 0.80
C VAL A 229 -12.95 -10.82 0.71
N LEU A 230 -13.44 -11.49 1.76
CA LEU A 230 -13.66 -12.95 1.76
C LEU A 230 -14.63 -13.40 0.65
N LYS A 231 -15.71 -12.64 0.43
CA LYS A 231 -16.68 -12.90 -0.64
C LYS A 231 -16.04 -12.79 -2.04
N ASN A 232 -15.20 -11.79 -2.26
CA ASN A 232 -14.48 -11.61 -3.53
C ASN A 232 -13.48 -12.75 -3.80
N LEU A 233 -12.95 -13.36 -2.74
CA LEU A 233 -12.07 -14.53 -2.80
C LEU A 233 -12.82 -15.87 -2.79
N HIS A 234 -14.15 -15.83 -2.74
CA HIS A 234 -15.04 -17.00 -2.63
C HIS A 234 -14.79 -17.88 -1.40
N ILE A 235 -14.22 -17.30 -0.32
CA ILE A 235 -13.92 -17.97 0.94
C ILE A 235 -15.15 -17.88 1.84
N GLU A 236 -15.65 -19.04 2.32
CA GLU A 236 -16.82 -19.13 3.20
C GLU A 236 -16.42 -19.25 4.68
N SER A 237 -15.41 -20.07 4.98
CA SER A 237 -15.00 -20.34 6.36
C SER A 237 -13.62 -20.95 6.44
N LEU A 238 -13.10 -21.04 7.68
CA LEU A 238 -11.92 -21.85 7.98
C LEU A 238 -12.31 -23.34 7.99
N GLU A 239 -11.55 -24.16 7.30
CA GLU A 239 -11.57 -25.61 7.50
C GLU A 239 -10.64 -26.03 8.64
N SER A 240 -9.39 -25.54 8.64
CA SER A 240 -8.44 -25.75 9.72
C SER A 240 -7.26 -24.77 9.65
N ALA A 241 -6.60 -24.55 10.79
CA ALA A 241 -5.32 -23.85 10.88
C ALA A 241 -4.33 -24.62 11.74
N LEU A 242 -3.10 -24.75 11.27
CA LEU A 242 -2.00 -25.35 12.02
C LEU A 242 -0.93 -24.29 12.27
N PHE A 243 -0.78 -23.87 13.52
CA PHE A 243 0.31 -22.99 13.93
C PHE A 243 1.54 -23.84 14.21
N VAL A 244 2.61 -23.60 13.46
CA VAL A 244 3.92 -24.21 13.67
C VAL A 244 4.79 -23.21 14.42
N LEU A 245 4.99 -23.46 15.70
CA LEU A 245 5.86 -22.65 16.55
C LEU A 245 7.26 -23.24 16.51
N LYS A 246 8.26 -22.42 16.73
CA LYS A 246 9.67 -22.84 16.83
C LYS A 246 10.36 -22.17 18.02
N GLU A 247 11.40 -22.82 18.53
CA GLU A 247 12.27 -22.23 19.53
C GLU A 247 13.06 -21.06 18.92
N PRO A 248 12.84 -19.79 19.37
CA PRO A 248 13.61 -18.66 18.87
C PRO A 248 15.10 -18.81 19.11
N HIS A 249 15.91 -18.43 18.13
CA HIS A 249 17.38 -18.56 18.21
C HIS A 249 17.96 -17.95 19.49
N ARG A 250 17.48 -16.77 19.88
CA ARG A 250 17.89 -16.06 21.09
C ARG A 250 17.62 -16.86 22.37
N LEU A 251 16.44 -17.47 22.50
CA LEU A 251 16.08 -18.28 23.66
C LEU A 251 16.87 -19.59 23.70
N ARG A 252 17.09 -20.19 22.53
CA ARG A 252 17.95 -21.38 22.39
C ARG A 252 19.40 -21.13 22.83
N GLU A 253 20.00 -20.01 22.41
CA GLU A 253 21.34 -19.62 22.85
C GLU A 253 21.42 -19.41 24.37
N LYS A 254 20.42 -18.75 24.96
CA LYS A 254 20.34 -18.57 26.40
C LYS A 254 20.22 -19.90 27.14
N ARG A 255 19.35 -20.79 26.66
CA ARG A 255 19.15 -22.12 27.24
C ARG A 255 20.42 -22.98 27.17
N GLN A 256 21.07 -23.03 26.01
CA GLN A 256 22.30 -23.81 25.83
C GLN A 256 23.49 -23.23 26.61
N GLY A 257 23.54 -21.92 26.79
CA GLY A 257 24.59 -21.23 27.51
C GLY A 257 24.35 -21.12 29.04
N GLY A 258 23.22 -21.61 29.57
CA GLY A 258 22.86 -21.45 30.98
C GLY A 258 22.71 -19.99 31.42
N LYS A 259 22.27 -19.10 30.49
CA LYS A 259 22.25 -17.63 30.68
C LYS A 259 20.87 -17.07 31.04
N PHE A 260 19.90 -17.91 31.35
CA PHE A 260 18.65 -17.43 31.93
C PHE A 260 18.87 -16.90 33.33
N ASP A 261 18.39 -15.71 33.63
CA ASP A 261 18.33 -15.23 35.01
C ASP A 261 17.10 -15.81 35.72
N GLU A 262 17.08 -15.71 37.03
CA GLU A 262 16.02 -16.27 37.88
C GLU A 262 14.66 -15.62 37.56
N GLN A 263 14.64 -14.35 37.22
CA GLN A 263 13.43 -13.62 36.82
C GLN A 263 12.90 -14.12 35.46
N GLU A 264 13.78 -14.36 34.47
CA GLU A 264 13.40 -14.90 33.18
C GLU A 264 12.82 -16.31 33.25
N LEU A 265 13.33 -17.12 34.16
CA LEU A 265 12.81 -18.46 34.41
C LEU A 265 11.43 -18.43 35.11
N ASN A 266 11.22 -17.47 35.99
CA ASN A 266 9.95 -17.32 36.70
C ASN A 266 8.84 -16.68 35.87
N GLU A 267 9.19 -15.70 34.99
CA GLU A 267 8.24 -15.03 34.11
C GLU A 267 7.98 -15.82 32.82
N GLY A 268 8.90 -16.69 32.43
CA GLY A 268 8.85 -17.41 31.17
C GLY A 268 8.01 -18.68 31.22
N ASP A 269 7.26 -18.98 30.15
CA ASP A 269 6.45 -20.18 30.05
C ASP A 269 7.28 -21.35 29.46
N PRO A 270 7.48 -22.44 30.22
CA PRO A 270 8.24 -23.61 29.76
C PRO A 270 7.68 -24.24 28.47
N ARG A 271 6.35 -24.18 28.23
CA ARG A 271 5.70 -24.70 27.02
C ARG A 271 6.19 -23.98 25.75
N PHE A 272 6.63 -22.73 25.91
CA PHE A 272 7.09 -21.87 24.82
C PHE A 272 8.55 -21.47 24.98
N TRP A 273 9.38 -22.39 25.44
CA TRP A 273 10.85 -22.22 25.61
C TRP A 273 11.23 -21.01 26.48
N TYR A 274 10.46 -20.75 27.52
CA TYR A 274 10.61 -19.60 28.42
C TYR A 274 10.41 -18.23 27.70
N ALA A 275 9.63 -18.21 26.63
CA ALA A 275 9.08 -16.94 26.12
C ALA A 275 8.15 -16.33 27.17
N ARG A 276 8.04 -15.00 27.16
CA ARG A 276 7.30 -14.25 28.19
C ARG A 276 6.58 -13.03 27.61
N GLY A 277 5.80 -12.37 28.44
CA GLY A 277 5.08 -11.14 28.12
C GLY A 277 3.76 -11.37 27.40
N ASN A 278 3.20 -10.29 26.88
CA ASN A 278 1.84 -10.27 26.30
C ASN A 278 1.65 -11.25 25.13
N VAL A 279 2.71 -11.57 24.39
CA VAL A 279 2.64 -12.58 23.32
C VAL A 279 2.26 -13.94 23.88
N VAL A 280 2.76 -14.28 25.06
CA VAL A 280 2.47 -15.57 25.72
C VAL A 280 1.11 -15.51 26.40
N SER A 281 0.87 -14.54 27.30
CA SER A 281 -0.36 -14.46 28.10
C SER A 281 -1.60 -14.16 27.24
N GLU A 282 -1.49 -13.26 26.27
CA GLU A 282 -2.62 -12.77 25.49
C GLU A 282 -2.87 -13.57 24.20
N PHE A 283 -1.92 -14.38 23.76
CA PHE A 283 -2.09 -15.13 22.51
C PHE A 283 -1.70 -16.60 22.62
N LEU A 284 -0.46 -16.94 22.93
CA LEU A 284 0.00 -18.33 22.86
C LEU A 284 -0.68 -19.24 23.88
N ASP A 285 -0.92 -18.76 25.10
CA ASP A 285 -1.65 -19.51 26.10
C ASP A 285 -3.12 -19.74 25.69
N LYS A 286 -3.78 -18.72 25.12
CA LYS A 286 -5.15 -18.81 24.61
C LYS A 286 -5.23 -19.75 23.40
N LEU A 287 -4.22 -19.70 22.51
CA LEU A 287 -4.10 -20.63 21.39
C LEU A 287 -3.91 -22.07 21.87
N TRP A 288 -3.09 -22.29 22.90
CA TRP A 288 -2.92 -23.61 23.53
C TRP A 288 -4.23 -24.17 24.07
N GLN A 289 -5.08 -23.33 24.69
CA GLN A 289 -6.37 -23.75 25.25
C GLN A 289 -7.36 -24.23 24.19
N VAL A 290 -7.34 -23.66 22.99
CA VAL A 290 -8.26 -24.03 21.90
C VAL A 290 -7.70 -25.07 20.95
N ALA A 291 -6.39 -25.24 20.91
CA ALA A 291 -5.72 -26.19 20.03
C ALA A 291 -5.95 -27.65 20.46
N TRP A 292 -6.06 -28.53 19.46
CA TRP A 292 -6.13 -29.98 19.69
C TRP A 292 -4.74 -30.59 19.73
N ALA A 293 -4.52 -31.47 20.72
CA ALA A 293 -3.34 -32.33 20.83
C ALA A 293 -2.03 -31.62 20.45
N PRO A 294 -1.53 -30.67 21.31
CA PRO A 294 -0.22 -30.08 21.09
C PRO A 294 0.87 -31.14 20.91
N ILE A 295 1.64 -31.05 19.83
CA ILE A 295 2.70 -32.04 19.50
C ILE A 295 4.03 -31.32 19.44
N GLU A 296 4.99 -31.77 20.26
CA GLU A 296 6.38 -31.35 20.14
C GLU A 296 7.16 -32.30 19.24
N GLN A 297 7.95 -31.77 18.34
CA GLN A 297 8.79 -32.54 17.44
C GLN A 297 10.12 -31.82 17.17
N GLU A 298 11.20 -32.59 17.00
CA GLU A 298 12.43 -32.06 16.40
C GLU A 298 12.34 -32.17 14.86
N ALA A 299 12.30 -31.02 14.18
CA ALA A 299 12.35 -30.96 12.73
C ALA A 299 13.77 -30.64 12.25
N THR A 300 14.19 -31.25 11.17
CA THR A 300 15.43 -30.91 10.49
C THR A 300 15.09 -29.96 9.34
N LYS A 301 15.49 -28.68 9.48
CA LYS A 301 15.25 -27.65 8.46
C LYS A 301 16.53 -27.42 7.66
N GLN A 302 16.43 -27.44 6.35
CA GLN A 302 17.54 -27.09 5.47
C GLN A 302 17.72 -25.57 5.49
N ILE A 303 18.94 -25.11 5.81
CA ILE A 303 19.26 -23.68 5.95
C ILE A 303 19.71 -23.08 4.61
N ASP A 304 20.45 -23.87 3.82
CA ASP A 304 20.99 -23.42 2.54
C ASP A 304 20.92 -24.50 1.46
N PHE A 305 21.12 -24.09 0.22
CA PHE A 305 21.17 -24.99 -0.95
C PHE A 305 22.39 -25.95 -0.94
N ARG A 306 23.36 -25.78 -0.02
CA ARG A 306 24.53 -26.64 0.14
C ARG A 306 24.26 -27.83 1.07
N GLY A 307 23.01 -27.99 1.50
CA GLY A 307 22.59 -29.13 2.32
C GLY A 307 22.88 -28.96 3.81
N ARG A 308 23.24 -27.79 4.28
CA ARG A 308 23.31 -27.54 5.72
C ARG A 308 21.92 -27.63 6.32
N SER A 309 21.77 -28.45 7.30
CA SER A 309 20.51 -28.63 8.03
C SER A 309 20.69 -28.31 9.50
N GLU A 310 19.66 -27.75 10.11
CA GLU A 310 19.62 -27.45 11.54
C GLU A 310 18.45 -28.20 12.18
N LYS A 311 18.72 -28.83 13.33
CA LYS A 311 17.66 -29.40 14.15
C LYS A 311 16.99 -28.28 14.93
N GLN A 312 15.69 -28.17 14.79
CA GLN A 312 14.87 -27.16 15.39
C GLN A 312 13.73 -27.82 16.19
N LYS A 313 13.56 -27.43 17.44
CA LYS A 313 12.39 -27.83 18.22
C LYS A 313 11.19 -27.06 17.71
N GLN A 314 10.13 -27.78 17.35
CA GLN A 314 8.87 -27.22 16.87
C GLN A 314 7.72 -27.71 17.73
N LEU A 315 6.72 -26.85 17.91
CA LEU A 315 5.47 -27.13 18.58
C LEU A 315 4.33 -26.89 17.59
N TYR A 316 3.50 -27.89 17.40
CA TYR A 316 2.37 -27.89 16.49
C TYR A 316 1.08 -27.69 17.27
N LEU A 317 0.36 -26.59 17.02
CA LEU A 317 -0.92 -26.25 17.62
C LEU A 317 -2.01 -26.23 16.52
N TYR A 318 -2.90 -27.21 16.56
CA TYR A 318 -3.90 -27.43 15.53
C TYR A 318 -5.26 -26.88 15.95
N VAL A 319 -5.81 -25.95 15.16
CA VAL A 319 -7.16 -25.39 15.29
C VAL A 319 -8.06 -26.06 14.24
N PRO A 320 -8.99 -26.94 14.65
CA PRO A 320 -9.67 -27.86 13.74
C PRO A 320 -10.87 -27.29 12.99
N SER A 321 -11.36 -26.10 13.35
CA SER A 321 -12.60 -25.56 12.76
C SER A 321 -12.72 -24.05 12.94
N GLN A 322 -13.70 -23.46 12.23
CA GLN A 322 -14.09 -22.05 12.36
C GLN A 322 -14.58 -21.73 13.78
N GLU A 323 -15.31 -22.65 14.45
CA GLU A 323 -15.82 -22.44 15.81
C GLU A 323 -14.65 -22.33 16.80
N LYS A 324 -13.63 -23.17 16.66
CA LYS A 324 -12.43 -23.09 17.50
C LYS A 324 -11.62 -21.82 17.25
N LEU A 325 -11.58 -21.35 16.00
CA LEU A 325 -10.99 -20.04 15.70
C LEU A 325 -11.78 -18.90 16.34
N LYS A 326 -13.12 -18.92 16.28
CA LYS A 326 -13.98 -17.94 16.96
C LYS A 326 -13.78 -17.94 18.46
N GLN A 327 -13.69 -19.14 19.07
CA GLN A 327 -13.37 -19.27 20.51
C GLN A 327 -12.03 -18.62 20.85
N LEU A 328 -11.00 -18.78 20.01
CA LEU A 328 -9.72 -18.08 20.17
C LEU A 328 -9.91 -16.55 20.10
N GLY A 329 -10.68 -16.06 19.12
CA GLY A 329 -10.98 -14.64 18.98
C GLY A 329 -11.67 -14.05 20.21
N GLU A 330 -12.66 -14.76 20.76
CA GLU A 330 -13.37 -14.37 22.00
C GLU A 330 -12.41 -14.29 23.20
N LEU A 331 -11.53 -15.29 23.35
CA LEU A 331 -10.51 -15.28 24.42
C LEU A 331 -9.52 -14.12 24.29
N VAL A 332 -9.12 -13.78 23.06
CA VAL A 332 -8.19 -12.67 22.80
C VAL A 332 -8.88 -11.30 22.90
N GLY A 333 -10.19 -11.25 22.66
CA GLY A 333 -11.06 -10.09 22.92
C GLY A 333 -11.39 -9.24 21.69
N SER A 334 -10.48 -9.09 20.72
CA SER A 334 -10.76 -8.34 19.49
C SER A 334 -9.90 -8.82 18.32
N THR A 335 -10.36 -8.55 17.08
CA THR A 335 -9.60 -8.84 15.86
C THR A 335 -8.26 -8.10 15.82
N ASP A 336 -8.23 -6.86 16.31
CA ASP A 336 -6.99 -6.06 16.35
C ASP A 336 -6.00 -6.62 17.39
N SER A 337 -6.48 -7.02 18.57
CA SER A 337 -5.66 -7.67 19.57
C SER A 337 -5.14 -9.01 19.07
N PHE A 338 -5.98 -9.80 18.41
CA PHE A 338 -5.57 -11.05 17.77
C PHE A 338 -4.42 -10.81 16.78
N PHE A 339 -4.61 -9.88 15.86
CA PHE A 339 -3.57 -9.59 14.87
C PHE A 339 -2.28 -9.07 15.50
N ARG A 340 -2.38 -8.13 16.44
CA ARG A 340 -1.23 -7.53 17.14
C ARG A 340 -0.39 -8.56 17.87
N TYR A 341 -1.00 -9.46 18.62
CA TYR A 341 -0.25 -10.45 19.40
C TYR A 341 0.23 -11.61 18.52
N ALA A 342 -0.54 -12.04 17.53
CA ALA A 342 -0.11 -13.04 16.55
C ALA A 342 1.07 -12.51 15.72
N GLU A 343 1.03 -11.23 15.30
CA GLU A 343 2.16 -10.56 14.66
C GLU A 343 3.37 -10.46 15.59
N GLY A 344 3.15 -10.14 16.86
CA GLY A 344 4.20 -10.15 17.88
C GLY A 344 4.90 -11.50 17.98
N ALA A 345 4.13 -12.59 17.97
CA ALA A 345 4.67 -13.94 17.96
C ALA A 345 5.43 -14.28 16.67
N TYR A 346 4.93 -13.81 15.52
CA TYR A 346 5.57 -14.00 14.22
C TYR A 346 6.90 -13.23 14.11
N ILE A 347 6.89 -11.94 14.46
CA ILE A 347 8.11 -11.10 14.42
C ILE A 347 9.10 -11.52 15.51
N GLY A 348 8.59 -12.01 16.66
CA GLY A 348 9.39 -12.55 17.76
C GLY A 348 10.04 -13.90 17.46
N ASP A 349 9.89 -14.40 16.24
CA ASP A 349 10.44 -15.67 15.76
C ASP A 349 9.88 -16.91 16.52
N LEU A 350 8.72 -16.74 17.20
CA LEU A 350 7.99 -17.84 17.86
C LEU A 350 7.11 -18.61 16.88
N ILE A 351 6.46 -17.92 15.91
CA ILE A 351 5.73 -18.56 14.83
C ILE A 351 6.67 -18.74 13.62
N ASP A 352 6.87 -19.97 13.19
CA ASP A 352 7.62 -20.29 11.97
C ASP A 352 6.72 -20.16 10.73
N GLU A 353 5.53 -20.76 10.79
CA GLU A 353 4.52 -20.69 9.73
C GLU A 353 3.12 -20.97 10.29
N VAL A 354 2.10 -20.56 9.54
CA VAL A 354 0.71 -20.94 9.81
C VAL A 354 0.16 -21.62 8.56
N ARG A 355 -0.16 -22.90 8.65
CA ARG A 355 -0.76 -23.66 7.54
C ARG A 355 -2.27 -23.56 7.65
N ILE A 356 -2.92 -22.94 6.67
CA ILE A 356 -4.36 -22.68 6.69
C ILE A 356 -5.01 -23.46 5.55
N THR A 357 -6.13 -24.11 5.84
CA THR A 357 -7.05 -24.66 4.84
C THR A 357 -8.37 -23.93 4.99
N VAL A 358 -8.88 -23.36 3.91
CA VAL A 358 -10.16 -22.68 3.83
C VAL A 358 -11.17 -23.50 3.05
N LYS A 359 -12.45 -23.26 3.33
CA LYS A 359 -13.55 -23.76 2.56
C LYS A 359 -14.01 -22.66 1.59
N LYS A 360 -13.86 -22.92 0.30
CA LYS A 360 -14.48 -22.16 -0.81
C LYS A 360 -15.76 -22.87 -1.25
N ARG A 361 -16.58 -22.21 -2.06
CA ARG A 361 -17.70 -22.88 -2.74
C ARG A 361 -17.17 -24.01 -3.61
N ASP A 362 -17.93 -25.10 -3.75
CA ASP A 362 -17.49 -26.30 -4.49
C ASP A 362 -17.09 -25.99 -5.94
N GLU A 363 -17.79 -25.05 -6.59
CA GLU A 363 -17.47 -24.54 -7.93
C GLU A 363 -16.09 -23.84 -8.03
N TYR A 364 -15.54 -23.40 -6.89
CA TYR A 364 -14.22 -22.73 -6.76
C TYR A 364 -13.19 -23.60 -6.04
N GLY A 365 -13.39 -24.91 -5.97
CA GLY A 365 -12.42 -25.88 -5.49
C GLY A 365 -12.67 -26.49 -4.11
N GLY A 366 -13.76 -26.13 -3.41
CA GLY A 366 -14.13 -26.72 -2.12
C GLY A 366 -13.08 -26.43 -1.02
N LYS A 367 -12.36 -27.45 -0.54
CA LYS A 367 -11.28 -27.31 0.46
C LYS A 367 -9.97 -26.92 -0.23
N VAL A 368 -9.46 -25.74 0.04
CA VAL A 368 -8.28 -25.15 -0.60
C VAL A 368 -7.24 -24.79 0.45
N SER A 369 -5.99 -25.22 0.26
CA SER A 369 -4.87 -24.75 1.09
C SER A 369 -4.54 -23.29 0.77
N PHE A 370 -4.13 -22.53 1.78
CA PHE A 370 -3.64 -21.16 1.62
C PHE A 370 -2.58 -21.01 0.52
N THR A 371 -1.69 -21.99 0.39
CA THR A 371 -0.64 -22.00 -0.64
C THR A 371 -1.14 -22.21 -2.07
N GLN A 372 -2.42 -22.56 -2.24
CA GLN A 372 -3.08 -22.72 -3.54
C GLN A 372 -3.87 -21.48 -3.95
N LEU A 373 -3.98 -20.46 -3.07
CA LEU A 373 -4.52 -19.17 -3.44
C LEU A 373 -3.58 -18.50 -4.45
N SER A 374 -4.16 -17.82 -5.44
CA SER A 374 -3.36 -17.09 -6.43
C SER A 374 -2.63 -15.92 -5.78
N GLU A 375 -1.50 -15.50 -6.37
CA GLU A 375 -0.73 -14.36 -5.87
C GLU A 375 -1.57 -13.07 -5.82
N GLY A 376 -2.45 -12.87 -6.81
CA GLY A 376 -3.38 -11.73 -6.81
C GLY A 376 -4.40 -11.79 -5.68
N GLU A 377 -4.96 -12.98 -5.37
CA GLU A 377 -5.85 -13.18 -4.21
C GLU A 377 -5.13 -12.84 -2.90
N LEU A 378 -3.90 -13.33 -2.75
CA LEU A 378 -3.09 -13.05 -1.56
C LEU A 378 -2.74 -11.58 -1.44
N GLN A 379 -2.45 -10.92 -2.54
CA GLN A 379 -2.11 -9.51 -2.58
C GLN A 379 -3.29 -8.64 -2.16
N MET A 380 -4.48 -8.86 -2.73
CA MET A 380 -5.71 -8.16 -2.36
C MET A 380 -6.06 -8.36 -0.88
N LEU A 381 -6.05 -9.62 -0.42
CA LEU A 381 -6.30 -9.95 0.98
C LEU A 381 -5.33 -9.21 1.90
N THR A 382 -4.04 -9.25 1.57
CA THR A 382 -3.00 -8.70 2.42
C THR A 382 -3.08 -7.18 2.51
N VAL A 383 -3.19 -6.50 1.37
CA VAL A 383 -3.21 -5.03 1.34
C VAL A 383 -4.49 -4.51 1.99
N LEU A 384 -5.67 -4.93 1.52
CA LEU A 384 -6.95 -4.42 2.05
C LEU A 384 -7.17 -4.84 3.51
N GLY A 385 -6.85 -6.09 3.85
CA GLY A 385 -7.00 -6.58 5.21
C GLY A 385 -6.07 -5.88 6.19
N LEU A 386 -4.79 -5.71 5.85
CA LEU A 386 -3.84 -4.98 6.70
C LEU A 386 -4.22 -3.51 6.83
N MET A 387 -4.58 -2.85 5.73
CA MET A 387 -5.05 -1.46 5.78
C MET A 387 -6.23 -1.32 6.75
N ARG A 388 -7.16 -2.30 6.75
CA ARG A 388 -8.31 -2.28 7.66
C ARG A 388 -7.93 -2.54 9.11
N ILE A 389 -7.04 -3.51 9.38
CA ILE A 389 -6.56 -3.84 10.72
C ILE A 389 -5.72 -2.70 11.31
N THR A 390 -4.80 -2.16 10.50
CA THR A 390 -3.88 -1.09 10.95
C THR A 390 -4.50 0.29 10.87
N ARG A 391 -5.77 0.39 10.45
CA ARG A 391 -6.44 1.67 10.31
C ARG A 391 -6.66 2.30 11.68
N GLU A 392 -5.86 3.30 11.96
CA GLU A 392 -6.13 4.35 12.92
C GLU A 392 -6.38 5.66 12.17
N ASP A 393 -6.88 6.68 12.87
CA ASP A 393 -6.97 8.00 12.29
C ASP A 393 -5.56 8.54 12.02
N HIS A 394 -5.41 9.23 10.88
CA HIS A 394 -4.16 9.88 10.48
C HIS A 394 -3.00 8.94 10.13
N CYS A 395 -3.29 7.82 9.45
CA CYS A 395 -2.26 6.94 8.87
C CYS A 395 -1.77 7.43 7.50
N LEU A 396 -0.57 6.99 7.13
CA LEU A 396 0.01 7.14 5.80
C LEU A 396 0.27 5.75 5.21
N PHE A 397 -0.41 5.44 4.10
CA PHE A 397 -0.24 4.18 3.37
C PHE A 397 0.63 4.42 2.13
N LEU A 398 1.74 3.72 2.04
CA LEU A 398 2.73 3.80 0.97
C LEU A 398 2.77 2.45 0.24
N LEU A 399 2.18 2.39 -0.94
CA LEU A 399 2.02 1.15 -1.71
C LEU A 399 2.86 1.23 -2.98
N ASP A 400 3.89 0.39 -3.09
CA ASP A 400 4.77 0.35 -4.26
C ASP A 400 4.38 -0.82 -5.17
N GLU A 401 3.85 -0.49 -6.35
CA GLU A 401 3.35 -1.41 -7.37
C GLU A 401 2.40 -2.51 -6.80
N PRO A 402 1.33 -2.14 -6.07
CA PRO A 402 0.46 -3.11 -5.41
C PRO A 402 -0.46 -3.87 -6.39
N ASP A 403 -0.30 -3.67 -7.68
CA ASP A 403 -1.13 -4.20 -8.76
C ASP A 403 -0.45 -5.31 -9.58
N THR A 404 0.80 -5.66 -9.27
CA THR A 404 1.66 -6.52 -10.11
C THR A 404 1.02 -7.88 -10.43
N HIS A 405 0.31 -8.50 -9.48
CA HIS A 405 -0.30 -9.81 -9.65
C HIS A 405 -1.83 -9.77 -9.81
N LEU A 406 -2.42 -8.56 -9.87
CA LEU A 406 -3.87 -8.42 -9.99
C LEU A 406 -4.34 -8.65 -11.42
N ASN A 407 -5.50 -9.29 -11.55
CA ASN A 407 -6.18 -9.39 -12.83
C ASN A 407 -6.75 -8.03 -13.27
N PRO A 408 -7.04 -7.83 -14.56
CA PRO A 408 -7.52 -6.56 -15.09
C PRO A 408 -8.78 -6.01 -14.40
N ILE A 409 -9.72 -6.88 -14.02
CA ILE A 409 -10.98 -6.49 -13.37
C ILE A 409 -10.72 -5.89 -11.98
N TRP A 410 -9.80 -6.49 -11.23
CA TRP A 410 -9.43 -5.99 -9.91
C TRP A 410 -8.63 -4.69 -10.00
N LYS A 411 -7.76 -4.54 -10.99
CA LYS A 411 -7.03 -3.29 -11.24
C LYS A 411 -7.96 -2.11 -11.45
N LEU A 412 -9.01 -2.27 -12.26
CA LEU A 412 -10.01 -1.22 -12.50
C LEU A 412 -10.77 -0.77 -11.24
N ARG A 413 -10.91 -1.64 -10.25
CA ARG A 413 -11.64 -1.38 -9.00
C ARG A 413 -10.76 -1.05 -7.82
N TYR A 414 -9.45 -1.13 -7.99
CA TYR A 414 -8.51 -1.13 -6.88
C TYR A 414 -8.59 0.14 -6.02
N PHE A 415 -8.66 1.31 -6.65
CA PHE A 415 -8.78 2.57 -5.92
C PHE A 415 -10.11 2.68 -5.20
N ASP A 416 -11.21 2.24 -5.80
CA ASP A 416 -12.53 2.24 -5.17
C ASP A 416 -12.56 1.29 -3.95
N ASP A 417 -11.96 0.11 -4.07
CA ASP A 417 -11.88 -0.85 -2.97
C ASP A 417 -11.02 -0.32 -1.82
N ILE A 418 -9.90 0.33 -2.12
CA ILE A 418 -9.02 0.97 -1.11
C ILE A 418 -9.72 2.15 -0.44
N GLU A 419 -10.35 3.05 -1.20
CA GLU A 419 -11.09 4.18 -0.64
C GLU A 419 -12.28 3.71 0.21
N GLY A 420 -12.95 2.62 -0.20
CA GLY A 420 -13.99 1.97 0.59
C GLY A 420 -13.49 1.48 1.94
N VAL A 421 -12.30 0.85 1.99
CA VAL A 421 -11.66 0.43 3.25
C VAL A 421 -11.43 1.61 4.19
N LEU A 422 -11.06 2.78 3.66
CA LEU A 422 -10.83 4.00 4.46
C LEU A 422 -12.11 4.75 4.80
N GLY A 423 -13.15 4.65 3.95
CA GLY A 423 -14.39 5.43 4.09
C GLY A 423 -15.41 4.86 5.07
N GLU A 424 -15.47 3.53 5.23
CA GLU A 424 -16.46 2.89 6.08
C GLU A 424 -16.10 2.99 7.56
N SER A 425 -17.05 3.41 8.42
CA SER A 425 -16.86 3.42 9.88
C SER A 425 -16.55 2.01 10.39
N ARG A 426 -15.68 1.88 11.40
CA ARG A 426 -15.39 0.59 12.06
C ARG A 426 -16.66 0.08 12.73
N ALA A 427 -17.22 -1.02 12.27
CA ALA A 427 -18.19 -1.79 13.07
C ALA A 427 -17.43 -2.36 14.28
N GLY A 428 -17.87 -2.02 15.49
CA GLY A 428 -17.21 -2.38 16.75
C GLY A 428 -16.97 -3.86 16.91
N GLY A 429 -16.02 -4.20 17.80
CA GLY A 429 -15.65 -5.56 18.13
C GLY A 429 -16.83 -6.41 18.64
N PHE A 430 -16.57 -7.70 18.92
CA PHE A 430 -17.50 -8.80 19.25
C PHE A 430 -18.69 -8.52 20.21
N ASN A 431 -18.78 -7.35 20.82
CA ASN A 431 -19.86 -6.90 21.69
C ASN A 431 -20.28 -5.46 21.36
N SER A 432 -20.96 -5.23 20.25
CA SER A 432 -21.63 -3.95 19.99
C SER A 432 -23.10 -3.95 20.43
N ALA A 433 -23.31 -4.14 21.74
CA ALA A 433 -24.57 -3.80 22.40
C ALA A 433 -24.27 -2.77 23.46
N ALA A 434 -24.14 -1.53 23.09
CA ALA A 434 -24.29 -0.28 23.85
C ALA A 434 -23.26 0.80 23.44
N ILE A 435 -23.53 1.55 22.39
CA ILE A 435 -23.05 2.93 22.30
C ILE A 435 -24.21 3.77 21.83
N ASN A 436 -24.65 4.66 22.72
CA ASN A 436 -25.68 5.66 22.49
C ASN A 436 -25.32 6.55 21.29
N SER A 437 -26.28 6.67 20.40
CA SER A 437 -26.29 7.57 19.25
C SER A 437 -26.48 9.01 19.67
N ASP A 438 -25.42 9.72 20.07
CA ASP A 438 -25.47 11.18 20.08
C ASP A 438 -24.05 11.73 19.91
N SER A 439 -23.82 12.36 18.77
CA SER A 439 -22.61 13.02 18.26
C SER A 439 -21.81 12.21 17.23
N PHE A 440 -22.37 12.01 16.04
CA PHE A 440 -21.59 11.71 14.85
C PHE A 440 -20.88 13.00 14.39
N ASP A 441 -19.66 13.15 14.85
CA ASP A 441 -18.73 14.13 14.27
C ASP A 441 -18.21 13.56 12.95
N ILE A 442 -18.60 14.18 11.82
CA ILE A 442 -18.28 13.73 10.43
C ILE A 442 -16.80 14.01 10.07
N SER A 443 -15.94 14.24 11.03
CA SER A 443 -14.50 14.39 10.83
C SER A 443 -13.76 13.03 10.75
N THR A 444 -14.39 12.00 10.17
CA THR A 444 -13.89 10.64 10.17
C THR A 444 -12.68 10.46 9.25
N GLY A 445 -11.55 10.12 9.88
CA GLY A 445 -10.47 9.34 9.29
C GLY A 445 -9.69 10.01 8.16
N GLN A 446 -8.91 11.05 8.44
CA GLN A 446 -7.99 11.67 7.49
C GLN A 446 -6.70 10.83 7.33
N SER A 447 -6.80 9.64 6.76
CA SER A 447 -5.63 8.88 6.31
C SER A 447 -5.40 9.11 4.82
N GLN A 448 -4.15 9.08 4.39
CA GLN A 448 -3.76 9.28 2.98
C GLN A 448 -3.04 8.05 2.43
N ILE A 449 -3.25 7.82 1.13
CA ILE A 449 -2.64 6.74 0.38
C ILE A 449 -1.80 7.33 -0.74
N LEU A 450 -0.58 6.85 -0.87
CA LEU A 450 0.30 7.12 -1.99
C LEU A 450 0.65 5.80 -2.67
N ILE A 451 0.28 5.66 -3.94
CA ILE A 451 0.47 4.44 -4.73
C ILE A 451 1.42 4.74 -5.87
N THR A 452 2.41 3.88 -6.09
CA THR A 452 3.15 3.88 -7.35
C THR A 452 2.59 2.81 -8.27
N THR A 453 2.43 3.13 -9.53
CA THR A 453 2.02 2.16 -10.56
C THR A 453 2.58 2.54 -11.91
N HIS A 454 2.67 1.56 -12.78
CA HIS A 454 2.93 1.73 -14.22
C HIS A 454 1.79 1.15 -15.07
N ASP A 455 0.67 0.77 -14.44
CA ASP A 455 -0.46 0.14 -15.11
C ASP A 455 -1.55 1.17 -15.45
N PRO A 456 -1.93 1.30 -16.74
CA PRO A 456 -2.95 2.26 -17.16
C PRO A 456 -4.33 1.94 -16.57
N MET A 457 -4.64 0.67 -16.28
CA MET A 457 -5.92 0.29 -15.72
C MET A 457 -6.12 0.80 -14.30
N MET A 458 -5.03 0.89 -13.53
CA MET A 458 -5.07 1.45 -12.17
C MET A 458 -5.47 2.93 -12.18
N VAL A 459 -5.00 3.66 -13.18
CA VAL A 459 -5.15 5.13 -13.23
C VAL A 459 -6.48 5.55 -13.82
N GLY A 460 -7.13 4.66 -14.57
CA GLY A 460 -8.33 4.96 -15.34
C GLY A 460 -9.58 5.38 -14.55
N SER A 461 -9.57 5.26 -13.22
CA SER A 461 -10.64 5.74 -12.32
C SER A 461 -10.32 7.08 -11.67
N LEU A 462 -9.09 7.62 -11.82
CA LEU A 462 -8.60 8.78 -11.11
C LEU A 462 -8.86 10.09 -11.85
N LYS A 463 -8.97 11.17 -11.07
CA LYS A 463 -8.95 12.55 -11.55
C LYS A 463 -7.50 13.04 -11.70
N ARG A 464 -7.27 14.05 -12.52
CA ARG A 464 -5.93 14.61 -12.78
C ARG A 464 -5.22 15.08 -11.50
N GLU A 465 -5.93 15.66 -10.54
CA GLU A 465 -5.38 16.13 -9.27
C GLU A 465 -4.86 15.00 -8.37
N GLN A 466 -5.28 13.77 -8.64
CA GLN A 466 -4.81 12.58 -7.93
C GLN A 466 -3.56 11.96 -8.55
N VAL A 467 -3.13 12.41 -9.74
CA VAL A 467 -2.08 11.77 -10.53
C VAL A 467 -0.85 12.66 -10.67
N HIS A 468 0.30 12.12 -10.33
CA HIS A 468 1.60 12.79 -10.43
C HIS A 468 2.51 12.00 -11.38
N ILE A 469 2.96 12.64 -12.47
CA ILE A 469 3.80 12.02 -13.50
C ILE A 469 5.25 12.36 -13.22
N LEU A 470 6.05 11.37 -12.83
CA LEU A 470 7.48 11.53 -12.61
C LEU A 470 8.25 11.35 -13.93
N ARG A 471 9.00 12.38 -14.32
CA ARG A 471 9.86 12.37 -15.50
C ARG A 471 11.28 12.77 -15.16
N ARG A 472 12.23 12.37 -16.00
CA ARG A 472 13.61 12.83 -15.91
C ARG A 472 13.88 13.88 -16.98
N ASN A 473 14.35 15.03 -16.57
CA ASN A 473 14.74 16.11 -17.46
C ASN A 473 16.08 16.69 -17.03
N GLY A 474 17.12 16.57 -17.88
CA GLY A 474 18.45 17.15 -17.60
C GLY A 474 19.10 16.72 -16.29
N GLY A 475 18.85 15.49 -15.81
CA GLY A 475 19.37 14.98 -14.54
C GLY A 475 18.52 15.31 -13.31
N ARG A 476 17.47 16.13 -13.45
CA ARG A 476 16.48 16.46 -12.40
C ARG A 476 15.28 15.55 -12.50
N THR A 477 14.56 15.38 -11.39
CA THR A 477 13.26 14.72 -11.36
C THR A 477 12.17 15.79 -11.40
N VAL A 478 11.40 15.81 -12.48
CA VAL A 478 10.28 16.73 -12.67
C VAL A 478 8.99 15.97 -12.41
N VAL A 479 8.03 16.65 -11.80
CA VAL A 479 6.70 16.09 -11.53
C VAL A 479 5.67 16.98 -12.18
N ASP A 480 4.86 16.36 -13.05
CA ASP A 480 3.77 17.02 -13.78
C ASP A 480 2.43 16.45 -13.30
N ILE A 481 1.39 17.26 -13.36
CA ILE A 481 -0.01 16.82 -13.22
C ILE A 481 -0.57 16.69 -14.64
N PRO A 482 -1.38 15.65 -14.95
CA PRO A 482 -1.98 15.51 -16.27
C PRO A 482 -2.84 16.71 -16.66
N ASP A 483 -2.83 17.07 -17.94
CA ASP A 483 -3.69 18.15 -18.47
C ASP A 483 -5.17 17.76 -18.46
N VAL A 484 -5.45 16.46 -18.64
CA VAL A 484 -6.80 15.90 -18.77
C VAL A 484 -7.02 14.79 -17.75
N ASP A 485 -8.26 14.65 -17.27
CA ASP A 485 -8.64 13.57 -16.35
C ASP A 485 -8.37 12.19 -17.00
N PRO A 486 -7.64 11.30 -16.32
CA PRO A 486 -7.51 9.91 -16.77
C PRO A 486 -8.84 9.17 -16.81
N GLN A 487 -9.78 9.57 -15.94
CA GLN A 487 -11.10 8.98 -15.85
C GLN A 487 -11.86 9.16 -17.16
N GLY A 488 -12.32 8.04 -17.73
CA GLY A 488 -13.09 8.04 -18.96
C GLY A 488 -12.30 7.89 -20.26
N MET A 489 -10.96 8.01 -20.23
CA MET A 489 -10.13 7.86 -21.45
C MET A 489 -10.08 6.43 -22.00
N GLY A 490 -10.34 5.42 -21.17
CA GLY A 490 -10.12 4.01 -21.50
C GLY A 490 -8.63 3.67 -21.64
N VAL A 491 -8.32 2.36 -21.64
CA VAL A 491 -6.92 1.88 -21.59
C VAL A 491 -6.09 2.37 -22.79
N THR A 492 -6.65 2.31 -24.00
CA THR A 492 -5.96 2.74 -25.22
C THR A 492 -5.67 4.24 -25.21
N GLY A 493 -6.63 5.05 -24.74
CA GLY A 493 -6.46 6.50 -24.61
C GLY A 493 -5.35 6.83 -23.59
N LEU A 494 -5.38 6.18 -22.43
CA LEU A 494 -4.36 6.34 -21.38
C LEU A 494 -2.96 5.99 -21.88
N LEU A 495 -2.81 4.85 -22.57
CA LEU A 495 -1.51 4.42 -23.11
C LEU A 495 -0.93 5.43 -24.11
N LYS A 496 -1.78 6.07 -24.93
CA LYS A 496 -1.35 7.08 -25.91
C LYS A 496 -1.22 8.49 -25.34
N SER A 497 -1.77 8.73 -24.14
CA SER A 497 -1.70 10.04 -23.47
C SER A 497 -0.29 10.35 -22.96
N GLU A 498 -0.12 11.56 -22.46
CA GLU A 498 1.11 12.00 -21.78
C GLU A 498 1.50 11.17 -20.55
N LEU A 499 0.55 10.43 -19.97
CA LEU A 499 0.76 9.56 -18.82
C LEU A 499 1.75 8.43 -19.13
N PHE A 500 1.62 7.80 -20.30
CA PHE A 500 2.44 6.65 -20.72
C PHE A 500 3.25 6.93 -21.98
N GLY A 501 2.81 7.85 -22.84
CA GLY A 501 3.57 8.35 -24.00
C GLY A 501 3.80 7.35 -25.11
N LEU A 502 2.93 6.33 -25.25
CA LEU A 502 3.03 5.36 -26.35
C LEU A 502 2.54 6.01 -27.64
N SER A 503 3.33 5.93 -28.70
CA SER A 503 2.96 6.39 -30.04
C SER A 503 1.82 5.55 -30.63
N SER A 504 1.79 4.26 -30.32
CA SER A 504 0.83 3.29 -30.80
C SER A 504 0.59 2.18 -29.79
N THR A 505 -0.60 1.56 -29.85
CA THR A 505 -0.97 0.35 -29.08
C THR A 505 -0.90 -0.91 -29.95
N LEU A 506 -0.41 -0.78 -31.17
CA LEU A 506 -0.23 -1.88 -32.11
C LEU A 506 1.14 -2.54 -31.92
N ASP A 507 1.29 -3.74 -32.44
CA ASP A 507 2.61 -4.35 -32.54
C ASP A 507 3.51 -3.57 -33.52
N ILE A 508 4.81 -3.66 -33.33
CA ILE A 508 5.83 -2.87 -34.03
C ILE A 508 5.74 -3.05 -35.56
N GLU A 509 5.43 -4.26 -36.01
CA GLU A 509 5.38 -4.56 -37.44
C GLU A 509 4.14 -3.95 -38.11
N THR A 510 2.97 -4.09 -37.47
CA THR A 510 1.71 -3.47 -37.93
C THR A 510 1.81 -1.95 -37.88
N GLU A 511 2.39 -1.36 -36.86
CA GLU A 511 2.64 0.08 -36.79
C GLU A 511 3.54 0.55 -37.92
N ARG A 512 4.62 -0.17 -38.22
CA ARG A 512 5.55 0.16 -39.31
C ARG A 512 4.86 0.09 -40.67
N ARG A 513 4.02 -0.93 -40.90
CA ARG A 513 3.24 -1.09 -42.13
C ARG A 513 2.22 0.05 -42.31
N LEU A 514 1.51 0.41 -41.25
CA LEU A 514 0.59 1.54 -41.23
C LEU A 514 1.30 2.86 -41.53
N PHE A 515 2.43 3.09 -40.85
CA PHE A 515 3.22 4.30 -41.08
C PHE A 515 3.70 4.39 -42.54
N ARG A 516 4.25 3.29 -43.08
CA ARG A 516 4.72 3.22 -44.45
C ARG A 516 3.58 3.41 -45.46
N ARG A 517 2.44 2.76 -45.23
CA ARG A 517 1.24 2.96 -46.06
C ARG A 517 0.81 4.43 -46.05
N ASN A 518 0.72 5.07 -44.89
CA ASN A 518 0.29 6.46 -44.77
C ASN A 518 1.29 7.43 -45.41
N GLU A 519 2.60 7.15 -45.28
CA GLU A 519 3.64 7.93 -45.97
C GLU A 519 3.47 7.88 -47.48
N LEU A 520 3.28 6.69 -48.05
CA LEU A 520 3.02 6.51 -49.48
C LEU A 520 1.70 7.14 -49.90
N PHE A 521 0.66 7.05 -49.09
CA PHE A 521 -0.65 7.61 -49.37
C PHE A 521 -0.63 9.14 -49.47
N VAL A 522 0.05 9.83 -48.59
CA VAL A 522 0.16 11.31 -48.55
C VAL A 522 1.02 11.86 -49.69
N LYS A 523 1.83 11.02 -50.35
CA LYS A 523 2.73 11.44 -51.40
C LYS A 523 1.95 11.81 -52.67
N SER A 524 2.10 13.05 -53.13
CA SER A 524 1.35 13.60 -54.28
C SER A 524 1.70 12.97 -55.63
N ALA A 525 2.95 12.50 -55.82
CA ALA A 525 3.40 11.77 -56.99
C ALA A 525 4.15 10.52 -56.55
N ARG A 526 3.67 9.36 -56.94
CA ARG A 526 4.26 8.05 -56.62
C ARG A 526 4.80 7.40 -57.88
N SER A 527 5.86 6.62 -57.74
CA SER A 527 6.32 5.73 -58.80
C SER A 527 5.39 4.51 -58.94
N PRO A 528 5.39 3.80 -60.08
CA PRO A 528 4.62 2.57 -60.24
C PRO A 528 4.96 1.50 -59.17
N GLU A 529 6.20 1.48 -58.68
CA GLU A 529 6.66 0.58 -57.63
C GLU A 529 6.05 0.98 -56.28
N GLU A 530 5.98 2.27 -55.97
CA GLU A 530 5.36 2.82 -54.77
C GLU A 530 3.84 2.60 -54.76
N ASP A 531 3.17 2.70 -55.89
CA ASP A 531 1.74 2.39 -56.02
C ASP A 531 1.48 0.88 -55.81
N ALA A 532 2.35 0.01 -56.33
CA ALA A 532 2.26 -1.42 -56.09
C ALA A 532 2.52 -1.77 -54.59
N GLU A 533 3.48 -1.08 -53.95
CA GLU A 533 3.75 -1.21 -52.51
C GLU A 533 2.55 -0.75 -51.68
N LEU A 534 1.94 0.39 -52.01
CA LEU A 534 0.75 0.90 -51.33
C LEU A 534 -0.43 -0.08 -51.47
N GLY A 535 -0.65 -0.65 -52.66
CA GLY A 535 -1.68 -1.67 -52.90
C GLY A 535 -1.48 -2.93 -52.02
N ARG A 536 -0.24 -3.43 -51.98
CA ARG A 536 0.12 -4.60 -51.16
C ARG A 536 -0.07 -4.34 -49.68
N LEU A 537 0.49 -3.25 -49.13
CA LEU A 537 0.35 -2.88 -47.71
C LEU A 537 -1.12 -2.65 -47.34
N SER A 538 -1.92 -2.06 -48.24
CA SER A 538 -3.35 -1.86 -48.01
C SER A 538 -4.12 -3.18 -47.95
N ALA A 539 -3.78 -4.16 -48.79
CA ALA A 539 -4.37 -5.50 -48.71
C ALA A 539 -3.99 -6.25 -47.44
N GLU A 540 -2.69 -6.26 -47.10
CA GLU A 540 -2.19 -6.92 -45.85
C GLU A 540 -2.83 -6.30 -44.59
N LEU A 541 -2.99 -4.98 -44.53
CA LEU A 541 -3.64 -4.30 -43.41
C LEU A 541 -5.15 -4.53 -43.37
N ALA A 542 -5.80 -4.70 -44.55
CA ALA A 542 -7.22 -5.08 -44.60
C ALA A 542 -7.47 -6.46 -44.04
N ASP A 543 -6.58 -7.43 -44.29
CA ASP A 543 -6.65 -8.78 -43.74
C ASP A 543 -6.51 -8.76 -42.20
N LEU A 544 -5.78 -7.77 -41.63
CA LEU A 544 -5.66 -7.52 -40.22
C LEU A 544 -6.85 -6.70 -39.65
N GLY A 545 -7.86 -6.39 -40.44
CA GLY A 545 -9.05 -5.67 -40.02
C GLY A 545 -8.96 -4.14 -40.14
N PHE A 546 -7.87 -3.60 -40.68
CA PHE A 546 -7.78 -2.17 -40.98
C PHE A 546 -8.53 -1.85 -42.26
N SER A 547 -9.58 -1.03 -42.17
CA SER A 547 -10.39 -0.68 -43.33
C SER A 547 -9.56 0.02 -44.42
N THR A 548 -9.73 -0.45 -45.66
CA THR A 548 -9.21 0.21 -46.85
C THR A 548 -10.31 0.99 -47.58
N ALA A 549 -11.55 0.90 -47.11
CA ALA A 549 -12.71 1.51 -47.75
C ALA A 549 -12.63 3.04 -47.83
N ASP A 550 -11.98 3.64 -46.85
CA ASP A 550 -11.91 5.08 -46.64
C ASP A 550 -11.04 5.80 -47.70
N PHE A 551 -10.28 5.05 -48.53
CA PHE A 551 -9.36 5.64 -49.49
C PHE A 551 -9.82 5.49 -50.96
N ARG A 552 -10.99 4.90 -51.21
CA ARG A 552 -11.56 4.79 -52.54
C ARG A 552 -12.32 6.06 -52.98
N ASP A 553 -12.75 6.83 -51.96
CA ASP A 553 -13.37 8.12 -52.18
C ASP A 553 -12.29 9.19 -52.40
N PRO A 554 -12.22 9.83 -53.59
CA PRO A 554 -11.21 10.85 -53.89
C PRO A 554 -11.26 12.05 -52.96
N ASP A 555 -12.46 12.44 -52.50
CA ASP A 555 -12.67 13.63 -51.69
C ASP A 555 -12.26 13.38 -50.25
N TYR A 556 -12.58 12.19 -49.74
CA TYR A 556 -12.07 11.76 -48.45
C TYR A 556 -10.54 11.62 -48.44
N ALA A 557 -9.96 11.10 -49.53
CA ALA A 557 -8.51 11.02 -49.69
C ALA A 557 -7.84 12.41 -49.69
N LEU A 558 -8.48 13.39 -50.36
CA LEU A 558 -8.03 14.78 -50.40
C LEU A 558 -8.13 15.44 -49.00
N PHE A 559 -9.25 15.22 -48.29
CA PHE A 559 -9.45 15.69 -46.93
C PHE A 559 -8.36 15.17 -45.99
N VAL A 560 -8.13 13.85 -45.96
CA VAL A 560 -7.10 13.23 -45.10
C VAL A 560 -5.70 13.76 -45.42
N ARG A 561 -5.41 14.00 -46.72
CA ARG A 561 -4.14 14.58 -47.17
C ARG A 561 -3.95 16.01 -46.67
N LYS A 562 -4.98 16.86 -46.76
CA LYS A 562 -4.95 18.24 -46.28
C LYS A 562 -4.82 18.29 -44.77
N MET A 563 -5.59 17.49 -44.01
CA MET A 563 -5.49 17.39 -42.58
C MET A 563 -4.12 16.90 -42.09
N ALA A 564 -3.49 15.94 -42.77
CA ALA A 564 -2.16 15.41 -42.44
C ALA A 564 -1.03 16.45 -42.51
N GLN A 565 -1.26 17.58 -43.23
CA GLN A 565 -0.30 18.70 -43.28
C GLN A 565 -0.26 19.50 -41.96
N HIS A 566 -1.30 19.45 -41.14
CA HIS A 566 -1.38 20.12 -39.87
C HIS A 566 -0.75 19.28 -38.77
N ARG A 567 0.60 19.28 -38.72
CA ARG A 567 1.41 18.45 -37.77
C ARG A 567 1.05 18.62 -36.32
N ARG A 568 0.50 19.78 -35.92
CA ARG A 568 0.11 20.08 -34.52
C ARG A 568 -1.01 19.19 -33.99
N PHE A 569 -1.86 18.64 -34.86
CA PHE A 569 -2.93 17.70 -34.47
C PHE A 569 -2.52 16.23 -34.48
N ARG A 570 -1.24 15.92 -34.65
CA ARG A 570 -0.70 14.56 -34.55
C ARG A 570 -0.44 14.11 -33.09
N LYS A 571 -0.77 14.95 -32.11
CA LYS A 571 -0.71 14.58 -30.68
C LYS A 571 -1.74 13.48 -30.41
N PRO A 572 -1.42 12.49 -29.53
CA PRO A 572 -2.35 11.42 -29.17
C PRO A 572 -3.61 11.92 -28.43
N VAL A 573 -3.52 13.06 -27.76
CA VAL A 573 -4.64 13.73 -27.09
C VAL A 573 -4.54 15.23 -27.39
N LEU A 574 -5.65 15.81 -27.84
CA LEU A 574 -5.78 17.25 -28.06
C LEU A 574 -6.48 17.87 -26.85
N THR A 575 -6.09 19.09 -26.50
CA THR A 575 -6.86 19.88 -25.53
C THR A 575 -8.21 20.26 -26.14
N PRO A 576 -9.24 20.63 -25.34
CA PRO A 576 -10.53 21.08 -25.87
C PRO A 576 -10.41 22.27 -26.82
N GLU A 577 -9.46 23.17 -26.61
CA GLU A 577 -9.17 24.31 -27.49
C GLU A 577 -8.54 23.84 -28.80
N GLU A 578 -7.57 22.92 -28.76
CA GLU A 578 -6.94 22.33 -29.94
C GLU A 578 -7.94 21.49 -30.76
N GLN A 579 -8.92 20.85 -30.09
CA GLN A 579 -9.96 20.08 -30.71
C GLN A 579 -10.96 20.99 -31.44
N ALA A 580 -11.37 22.09 -30.83
CA ALA A 580 -12.22 23.11 -31.49
C ALA A 580 -11.50 23.75 -32.68
N GLU A 581 -10.19 23.97 -32.60
CA GLU A 581 -9.39 24.47 -33.70
C GLU A 581 -9.25 23.43 -34.83
N GLN A 582 -9.10 22.15 -34.48
CA GLN A 582 -9.08 21.04 -35.45
C GLN A 582 -10.40 20.94 -36.18
N ASP A 583 -11.53 21.02 -35.48
CA ASP A 583 -12.87 20.99 -36.06
C ASP A 583 -13.07 22.17 -37.03
N THR A 584 -12.66 23.37 -36.65
CA THR A 584 -12.74 24.56 -37.50
C THR A 584 -11.92 24.40 -38.81
N ILE A 585 -10.72 23.80 -38.70
CA ILE A 585 -9.87 23.52 -39.86
C ILE A 585 -10.47 22.42 -40.73
N ALA A 586 -11.04 21.37 -40.09
CA ALA A 586 -11.72 20.29 -40.81
C ALA A 586 -12.89 20.83 -41.64
N ASP A 587 -13.74 21.67 -41.04
CA ASP A 587 -14.86 22.32 -41.74
C ASP A 587 -14.38 23.18 -42.89
N SER A 588 -13.29 23.96 -42.71
CA SER A 588 -12.74 24.79 -43.79
C SER A 588 -12.20 23.97 -44.97
N ILE A 589 -11.61 22.79 -44.68
CA ILE A 589 -11.13 21.87 -45.72
C ILE A 589 -12.31 21.21 -46.44
N ILE A 590 -13.37 20.84 -45.72
CA ILE A 590 -14.60 20.30 -46.34
C ILE A 590 -15.23 21.32 -47.26
N ASP A 591 -15.40 22.57 -46.83
CA ASP A 591 -15.93 23.66 -47.65
C ASP A 591 -15.08 23.93 -48.89
N GLU A 592 -13.76 23.82 -48.78
CA GLU A 592 -12.87 23.96 -49.95
C GLU A 592 -13.05 22.81 -50.93
N ILE A 593 -13.17 21.56 -50.46
CA ILE A 593 -13.40 20.39 -51.32
C ILE A 593 -14.74 20.50 -52.06
N LEU A 594 -15.80 20.87 -51.33
CA LEU A 594 -17.14 21.04 -51.93
C LEU A 594 -17.19 22.16 -53.00
N ARG A 595 -16.46 23.27 -52.79
CA ARG A 595 -16.33 24.34 -53.81
C ARG A 595 -15.57 23.87 -55.04
N GLU A 596 -14.52 23.06 -54.90
CA GLU A 596 -13.78 22.49 -56.03
C GLU A 596 -14.63 21.47 -56.81
N GLU A 597 -15.64 20.84 -56.21
CA GLU A 597 -16.63 19.99 -56.90
C GLU A 597 -17.65 20.81 -57.69
N ASP A 598 -18.15 21.93 -57.12
CA ASP A 598 -19.11 22.81 -57.78
C ASP A 598 -18.51 23.55 -59.02
N ASP A 599 -17.18 23.70 -59.03
CA ASP A 599 -16.43 24.33 -60.12
C ASP A 599 -16.02 23.31 -61.21
N ARG A 600 -16.30 22.00 -61.04
CA ARG A 600 -16.08 20.94 -62.05
C ARG A 600 -17.37 20.56 -62.77
#